data_d72f36c8d40029be45ec77ca02893275
#
_entry.id   d72f36c8d40029be45ec77ca02893275
#
_cell.length_a   1.000
_cell.length_b   1.000
_cell.length_c   1.000
_cell.angle_alpha   90.00
_cell.angle_beta   90.00
_cell.angle_gamma   90.00
#
_symmetry.space_group_name_H-M   'P 1'
#
loop_
_entity.id
_entity.type
_entity.pdbx_description
1 polymer ?
#
loop_
_entity_poly.entity_id
_entity_poly.type
_entity_poly.pdbx_seq_one_letter_code
_entity_poly.pdbx_strand_id
1 'polypeptide(L)'
;MKIWITRHGQTALNKQKLMQGLTDEPLNEKGIQQAKEARKKIGDIHFDAVYASPLQRAIQTASIIGNVDQKDVKIDSRIIEVDFGDYELRNYFKLGLKMTTYWAFPELLPNPKSVESVKSMVKRSQSFLKELEKKNYENVLIVCHGGIIRSLCGYLENRKNGIKWRPKPNNCELRVYESNHGKHTFIETFK
;
A
#
# COMPACT_ATOMS: atom_id res chain seq x y z
N MET A 1 2.21 13.31 14.45
CA MET A 1 2.77 12.85 13.17
C MET A 1 1.66 12.66 12.16
N LYS A 2 1.81 13.20 10.94
CA LYS A 2 0.91 12.92 9.81
C LYS A 2 1.46 11.77 8.98
N ILE A 3 0.64 10.73 8.79
CA ILE A 3 0.97 9.53 8.02
C ILE A 3 0.23 9.61 6.68
N TRP A 4 0.98 9.72 5.61
CA TRP A 4 0.51 9.79 4.23
C TRP A 4 0.68 8.42 3.59
N ILE A 5 -0.40 7.75 3.23
CA ILE A 5 -0.36 6.40 2.66
C ILE A 5 -0.88 6.42 1.24
N THR A 6 -0.14 5.81 0.32
CA THR A 6 -0.58 5.69 -1.06
C THR A 6 -0.23 4.35 -1.67
N ARG A 7 -1.00 3.97 -2.67
CA ARG A 7 -0.71 2.86 -3.56
C ARG A 7 0.22 3.32 -4.68
N HIS A 8 1.17 2.47 -5.07
CA HIS A 8 2.02 2.72 -6.24
C HIS A 8 1.22 3.08 -7.50
N GLY A 9 1.82 3.80 -8.43
CA GLY A 9 1.27 4.12 -9.75
C GLY A 9 1.02 2.88 -10.61
N GLN A 10 0.38 3.05 -11.76
CA GLN A 10 0.04 1.94 -12.66
C GLN A 10 1.29 1.24 -13.22
N THR A 11 1.25 -0.09 -13.32
CA THR A 11 2.23 -0.94 -14.02
C THR A 11 1.61 -1.53 -15.29
N ALA A 12 2.44 -2.18 -16.15
CA ALA A 12 1.95 -2.90 -17.32
C ALA A 12 0.99 -4.04 -16.91
N LEU A 13 1.31 -4.77 -15.83
CA LEU A 13 0.44 -5.84 -15.32
C LEU A 13 -0.90 -5.30 -14.81
N ASN A 14 -0.92 -4.13 -14.16
CA ASN A 14 -2.18 -3.49 -13.75
C ASN A 14 -3.06 -3.12 -14.97
N LYS A 15 -2.44 -2.61 -16.04
CA LYS A 15 -3.15 -2.29 -17.30
C LYS A 15 -3.77 -3.54 -17.93
N GLN A 16 -3.07 -4.67 -17.87
CA GLN A 16 -3.52 -5.96 -18.39
C GLN A 16 -4.52 -6.68 -17.46
N LYS A 17 -4.84 -6.11 -16.29
CA LYS A 17 -5.72 -6.74 -15.29
C LYS A 17 -5.15 -8.04 -14.71
N LEU A 18 -3.84 -8.15 -14.61
CA LEU A 18 -3.17 -9.30 -14.02
C LEU A 18 -2.93 -9.10 -12.52
N MET A 19 -3.06 -10.21 -11.75
CA MET A 19 -2.76 -10.23 -10.32
C MET A 19 -1.27 -10.01 -10.12
N GLN A 20 -0.93 -9.03 -9.30
CA GLN A 20 0.45 -8.65 -9.04
C GLN A 20 0.69 -8.59 -7.53
N GLY A 21 1.44 -9.55 -7.03
CA GLY A 21 1.90 -9.61 -5.64
C GLY A 21 3.39 -9.30 -5.55
N LEU A 22 4.21 -10.33 -5.40
CA LEU A 22 5.66 -10.21 -5.28
C LEU A 22 6.37 -10.00 -6.62
N THR A 23 5.73 -10.31 -7.75
CA THR A 23 6.28 -10.04 -9.08
C THR A 23 6.69 -8.57 -9.19
N ASP A 24 7.98 -8.33 -9.44
CA ASP A 24 8.53 -6.99 -9.53
C ASP A 24 8.44 -6.44 -10.97
N GLU A 25 7.76 -5.34 -11.09
CA GLU A 25 7.47 -4.65 -12.35
C GLU A 25 7.53 -3.14 -12.10
N PRO A 26 8.22 -2.35 -12.96
CA PRO A 26 8.30 -0.91 -12.81
C PRO A 26 6.96 -0.23 -13.15
N LEU A 27 6.87 1.06 -12.89
CA LEU A 27 5.78 1.90 -13.36
C LEU A 27 5.77 1.97 -14.89
N ASN A 28 4.58 1.97 -15.48
CA ASN A 28 4.42 2.40 -16.87
C ASN A 28 4.29 3.94 -16.94
N GLU A 29 4.26 4.50 -18.15
CA GLU A 29 4.17 5.95 -18.38
C GLU A 29 2.98 6.58 -17.62
N LYS A 30 1.82 5.91 -17.64
CA LYS A 30 0.64 6.36 -16.91
C LYS A 30 0.87 6.36 -15.40
N GLY A 31 1.57 5.37 -14.86
CA GLY A 31 1.90 5.29 -13.45
C GLY A 31 2.84 6.41 -13.01
N ILE A 32 3.83 6.74 -13.84
CA ILE A 32 4.73 7.89 -13.63
C ILE A 32 3.92 9.20 -13.62
N GLN A 33 3.03 9.37 -14.58
CA GLN A 33 2.17 10.55 -14.64
C GLN A 33 1.25 10.67 -13.42
N GLN A 34 0.63 9.56 -12.99
CA GLN A 34 -0.19 9.52 -11.77
C GLN A 34 0.60 9.97 -10.52
N ALA A 35 1.85 9.51 -10.38
CA ALA A 35 2.69 9.91 -9.26
C ALA A 35 3.04 11.41 -9.30
N LYS A 36 3.34 11.96 -10.48
CA LYS A 36 3.60 13.41 -10.67
C LYS A 36 2.35 14.24 -10.35
N GLU A 37 1.17 13.81 -10.77
CA GLU A 37 -0.09 14.48 -10.46
C GLU A 37 -0.41 14.45 -8.97
N ALA A 38 -0.17 13.31 -8.30
CA ALA A 38 -0.32 13.19 -6.87
C ALA A 38 0.62 14.14 -6.12
N ARG A 39 1.90 14.24 -6.53
CA ARG A 39 2.85 15.22 -5.97
C ARG A 39 2.35 16.66 -6.14
N LYS A 40 1.87 17.00 -7.34
CA LYS A 40 1.33 18.34 -7.60
C LYS A 40 0.12 18.68 -6.71
N LYS A 41 -0.76 17.71 -6.45
CA LYS A 41 -1.96 17.90 -5.62
C LYS A 41 -1.65 18.17 -4.15
N ILE A 42 -0.61 17.55 -3.60
CA ILE A 42 -0.23 17.77 -2.20
C ILE A 42 0.63 19.03 -2.00
N GLY A 43 1.12 19.65 -3.07
CA GLY A 43 1.91 20.87 -3.00
C GLY A 43 3.32 20.67 -2.40
N ASP A 44 3.82 21.68 -1.70
CA ASP A 44 5.21 21.73 -1.21
C ASP A 44 5.40 21.08 0.17
N ILE A 45 4.70 19.97 0.41
CA ILE A 45 4.88 19.24 1.65
C ILE A 45 6.28 18.63 1.68
N HIS A 46 6.99 18.88 2.79
CA HIS A 46 8.22 18.19 3.14
C HIS A 46 7.91 16.93 3.94
N PHE A 47 8.55 15.82 3.58
CA PHE A 47 8.47 14.56 4.31
C PHE A 47 9.78 14.31 5.07
N ASP A 48 9.71 14.12 6.38
CA ASP A 48 10.87 13.76 7.22
C ASP A 48 11.39 12.36 6.88
N ALA A 49 10.52 11.51 6.39
CA ALA A 49 10.85 10.19 5.90
C ALA A 49 9.90 9.71 4.79
N VAL A 50 10.46 9.05 3.80
CA VAL A 50 9.74 8.41 2.69
C VAL A 50 10.02 6.92 2.76
N TYR A 51 9.01 6.13 3.07
CA TYR A 51 9.09 4.67 3.13
C TYR A 51 8.44 4.03 1.91
N ALA A 52 9.03 2.96 1.42
CA ALA A 52 8.46 2.16 0.35
C ALA A 52 8.64 0.66 0.58
N SER A 53 7.71 -0.11 0.02
CA SER A 53 7.91 -1.52 -0.28
C SER A 53 9.16 -1.71 -1.15
N PRO A 54 9.88 -2.86 -1.04
CA PRO A 54 11.08 -3.12 -1.84
C PRO A 54 10.84 -3.26 -3.34
N LEU A 55 9.58 -3.29 -3.81
CA LEU A 55 9.25 -3.47 -5.21
C LEU A 55 9.40 -2.16 -6.00
N GLN A 56 10.00 -2.23 -7.19
CA GLN A 56 10.38 -1.09 -8.02
C GLN A 56 9.24 -0.08 -8.21
N ARG A 57 8.03 -0.54 -8.50
CA ARG A 57 6.84 0.31 -8.65
C ARG A 57 6.55 1.18 -7.43
N ALA A 58 6.82 0.68 -6.22
CA ALA A 58 6.63 1.43 -4.99
C ALA A 58 7.77 2.43 -4.76
N ILE A 59 9.02 2.02 -5.01
CA ILE A 59 10.20 2.89 -4.89
C ILE A 59 10.11 4.06 -5.86
N GLN A 60 9.78 3.81 -7.13
CA GLN A 60 9.62 4.85 -8.14
C GLN A 60 8.50 5.83 -7.78
N THR A 61 7.37 5.32 -7.30
CA THR A 61 6.26 6.17 -6.85
C THR A 61 6.67 7.01 -5.63
N ALA A 62 7.38 6.41 -4.67
CA ALA A 62 7.85 7.06 -3.46
C ALA A 62 8.84 8.20 -3.76
N SER A 63 9.79 7.96 -4.66
CA SER A 63 10.74 8.97 -5.11
C SER A 63 10.03 10.18 -5.75
N ILE A 64 9.05 9.92 -6.63
CA ILE A 64 8.32 11.00 -7.33
C ILE A 64 7.42 11.79 -6.36
N ILE A 65 6.59 11.11 -5.55
CA ILE A 65 5.67 11.79 -4.62
C ILE A 65 6.44 12.43 -3.47
N GLY A 66 7.45 11.75 -2.93
CA GLY A 66 8.31 12.23 -1.85
C GLY A 66 9.24 13.35 -2.27
N ASN A 67 9.47 13.52 -3.58
CA ASN A 67 10.47 14.44 -4.16
C ASN A 67 11.88 14.20 -3.58
N VAL A 68 12.30 12.93 -3.57
CA VAL A 68 13.61 12.48 -3.07
C VAL A 68 14.25 11.53 -4.08
N ASP A 69 15.56 11.37 -4.04
CA ASP A 69 16.23 10.34 -4.84
C ASP A 69 15.80 8.94 -4.40
N GLN A 70 15.78 7.97 -5.32
CA GLN A 70 15.41 6.59 -4.98
C GLN A 70 16.31 5.97 -3.90
N LYS A 71 17.59 6.36 -3.84
CA LYS A 71 18.55 5.91 -2.83
C LYS A 71 18.20 6.39 -1.40
N ASP A 72 17.44 7.48 -1.29
CA ASP A 72 17.04 8.09 -0.02
C ASP A 72 15.67 7.55 0.47
N VAL A 73 15.00 6.75 -0.35
CA VAL A 73 13.77 6.05 0.04
C VAL A 73 14.11 4.93 1.02
N LYS A 74 13.49 4.93 2.18
CA LYS A 74 13.64 3.90 3.22
C LYS A 74 12.82 2.67 2.85
N ILE A 75 13.49 1.58 2.56
CA ILE A 75 12.85 0.32 2.17
C ILE A 75 12.48 -0.50 3.39
N ASP A 76 11.22 -0.98 3.43
CA ASP A 76 10.76 -1.88 4.49
C ASP A 76 9.96 -3.06 3.90
N SER A 77 10.46 -4.27 4.13
CA SER A 77 9.83 -5.50 3.61
C SER A 77 8.48 -5.82 4.27
N ARG A 78 8.19 -5.26 5.44
CA ARG A 78 6.90 -5.46 6.12
C ARG A 78 5.72 -4.83 5.39
N ILE A 79 5.99 -3.90 4.47
CA ILE A 79 4.97 -3.26 3.62
C ILE A 79 5.02 -3.73 2.16
N ILE A 80 5.68 -4.88 1.89
CA ILE A 80 5.60 -5.56 0.58
C ILE A 80 4.16 -6.06 0.33
N GLU A 81 3.75 -6.20 -0.94
CA GLU A 81 2.40 -6.68 -1.27
C GLU A 81 2.15 -8.11 -0.73
N VAL A 82 0.91 -8.51 -0.73
CA VAL A 82 0.49 -9.88 -0.43
C VAL A 82 1.14 -10.84 -1.43
N ASP A 83 1.70 -11.93 -0.92
CA ASP A 83 2.10 -13.05 -1.77
C ASP A 83 0.85 -13.77 -2.27
N PHE A 84 0.59 -13.68 -3.57
CA PHE A 84 -0.54 -14.37 -4.21
C PHE A 84 -0.18 -15.75 -4.74
N GLY A 85 1.09 -16.18 -4.61
CA GLY A 85 1.56 -17.51 -5.01
C GLY A 85 1.13 -17.87 -6.44
N ASP A 86 0.49 -19.03 -6.60
CA ASP A 86 0.05 -19.56 -7.90
C ASP A 86 -0.97 -18.69 -8.65
N TYR A 87 -1.48 -17.64 -8.02
CA TYR A 87 -2.43 -16.70 -8.64
C TYR A 87 -1.77 -15.47 -9.25
N GLU A 88 -0.46 -15.26 -9.05
CA GLU A 88 0.26 -14.18 -9.71
C GLU A 88 0.20 -14.33 -11.22
N LEU A 89 0.17 -13.19 -11.92
CA LEU A 89 0.07 -13.07 -13.38
C LEU A 89 -1.22 -13.66 -13.98
N ARG A 90 -2.15 -14.15 -13.17
CA ARG A 90 -3.48 -14.55 -13.66
C ARG A 90 -4.40 -13.33 -13.78
N ASN A 91 -5.27 -13.37 -14.76
CA ASN A 91 -6.26 -12.31 -14.94
C ASN A 91 -7.26 -12.30 -13.78
N TYR A 92 -7.55 -11.11 -13.22
CA TYR A 92 -8.48 -10.94 -12.08
C TYR A 92 -9.86 -11.57 -12.30
N PHE A 93 -10.33 -11.61 -13.54
CA PHE A 93 -11.65 -12.19 -13.89
C PHE A 93 -11.60 -13.70 -14.11
N LYS A 94 -10.41 -14.33 -14.08
CA LYS A 94 -10.18 -15.76 -14.32
C LYS A 94 -9.46 -16.46 -13.17
N LEU A 95 -9.65 -15.98 -11.94
CA LEU A 95 -8.98 -16.54 -10.74
C LEU A 95 -9.61 -17.85 -10.24
N GLY A 96 -10.78 -18.22 -10.74
CA GLY A 96 -11.56 -19.36 -10.25
C GLY A 96 -12.33 -19.05 -8.97
N LEU A 97 -13.32 -19.89 -8.66
CA LEU A 97 -14.27 -19.65 -7.57
C LEU A 97 -13.59 -19.46 -6.22
N LYS A 98 -12.63 -20.32 -5.88
CA LYS A 98 -11.94 -20.29 -4.57
C LYS A 98 -11.23 -18.96 -4.30
N MET A 99 -10.46 -18.45 -5.26
CA MET A 99 -9.73 -17.17 -5.07
C MET A 99 -10.68 -15.99 -5.17
N THR A 100 -11.68 -16.03 -6.03
CA THR A 100 -12.66 -14.96 -6.19
C THR A 100 -13.50 -14.79 -4.92
N THR A 101 -13.98 -15.86 -4.30
CA THR A 101 -14.74 -15.83 -3.05
C THR A 101 -13.86 -15.38 -1.88
N TYR A 102 -12.65 -15.92 -1.76
CA TYR A 102 -11.68 -15.44 -0.76
C TYR A 102 -11.41 -13.94 -0.90
N TRP A 103 -11.14 -13.47 -2.13
CA TRP A 103 -10.86 -12.05 -2.37
C TRP A 103 -12.07 -11.13 -2.11
N ALA A 104 -13.29 -11.66 -2.23
CA ALA A 104 -14.50 -10.93 -1.87
C ALA A 104 -14.68 -10.80 -0.34
N PHE A 105 -14.32 -11.85 0.42
CA PHE A 105 -14.55 -11.95 1.87
C PHE A 105 -13.34 -12.56 2.60
N PRO A 106 -12.16 -11.90 2.56
CA PRO A 106 -10.92 -12.46 3.12
C PRO A 106 -10.93 -12.54 4.66
N GLU A 107 -11.82 -11.79 5.31
CA GLU A 107 -12.01 -11.85 6.76
C GLU A 107 -12.77 -13.11 7.20
N LEU A 108 -13.55 -13.73 6.32
CA LEU A 108 -14.47 -14.83 6.65
C LEU A 108 -13.99 -16.17 6.11
N LEU A 109 -13.21 -16.16 5.03
CA LEU A 109 -12.82 -17.36 4.31
C LEU A 109 -11.33 -17.69 4.51
N PRO A 110 -10.97 -18.98 4.56
CA PRO A 110 -9.57 -19.37 4.62
C PRO A 110 -8.85 -19.01 3.32
N ASN A 111 -7.60 -18.55 3.44
CA ASN A 111 -6.77 -18.25 2.26
C ASN A 111 -6.47 -19.55 1.47
N PRO A 112 -6.32 -19.44 0.13
CA PRO A 112 -5.75 -20.53 -0.67
C PRO A 112 -4.34 -20.86 -0.18
N LYS A 113 -3.91 -22.13 -0.30
CA LYS A 113 -2.64 -22.60 0.28
C LYS A 113 -1.41 -21.80 -0.13
N SER A 114 -1.35 -21.35 -1.40
CA SER A 114 -0.23 -20.57 -1.94
C SER A 114 -0.32 -19.06 -1.67
N VAL A 115 -1.38 -18.58 -1.00
CA VAL A 115 -1.61 -17.15 -0.76
C VAL A 115 -1.31 -16.80 0.69
N GLU A 116 -0.61 -15.68 0.91
CA GLU A 116 -0.37 -15.16 2.25
C GLU A 116 -1.68 -14.93 3.00
N SER A 117 -1.74 -15.35 4.26
CA SER A 117 -2.93 -15.16 5.08
C SER A 117 -3.11 -13.69 5.49
N VAL A 118 -4.37 -13.26 5.64
CA VAL A 118 -4.70 -11.93 6.20
C VAL A 118 -4.00 -11.71 7.55
N LYS A 119 -3.94 -12.75 8.39
CA LYS A 119 -3.30 -12.67 9.71
C LYS A 119 -1.80 -12.35 9.59
N SER A 120 -1.08 -12.98 8.65
CA SER A 120 0.33 -12.69 8.38
C SER A 120 0.52 -11.25 7.90
N MET A 121 -0.23 -10.84 6.87
CA MET A 121 -0.23 -9.49 6.33
C MET A 121 -0.49 -8.43 7.40
N VAL A 122 -1.51 -8.63 8.24
CA VAL A 122 -1.86 -7.72 9.34
C VAL A 122 -0.73 -7.65 10.37
N LYS A 123 -0.17 -8.79 10.78
CA LYS A 123 0.91 -8.84 11.76
C LYS A 123 2.13 -8.04 11.31
N ARG A 124 2.60 -8.26 10.06
CA ARG A 124 3.81 -7.58 9.56
C ARG A 124 3.60 -6.09 9.33
N SER A 125 2.48 -5.69 8.71
CA SER A 125 2.21 -4.29 8.41
C SER A 125 1.92 -3.45 9.66
N GLN A 126 1.24 -4.03 10.66
CA GLN A 126 1.04 -3.35 11.95
C GLN A 126 2.34 -3.22 12.76
N SER A 127 3.26 -4.21 12.67
CA SER A 127 4.56 -4.09 13.32
C SER A 127 5.37 -2.93 12.76
N PHE A 128 5.26 -2.67 11.46
CA PHE A 128 5.85 -1.50 10.82
C PHE A 128 5.29 -0.19 11.38
N LEU A 129 3.96 -0.04 11.43
CA LEU A 129 3.34 1.19 11.96
C LEU A 129 3.69 1.43 13.43
N LYS A 130 3.66 0.39 14.27
CA LYS A 130 4.02 0.49 15.69
C LYS A 130 5.47 0.93 15.91
N GLU A 131 6.38 0.57 15.00
CA GLU A 131 7.76 1.05 15.05
C GLU A 131 7.86 2.48 14.54
N LEU A 132 7.15 2.80 13.45
CA LEU A 132 7.11 4.13 12.88
C LEU A 132 6.60 5.17 13.88
N GLU A 133 5.58 4.84 14.67
CA GLU A 133 4.99 5.72 15.69
C GLU A 133 5.94 6.08 16.84
N LYS A 134 7.04 5.34 16.98
CA LYS A 134 8.10 5.67 17.97
C LYS A 134 9.10 6.72 17.44
N LYS A 135 9.02 7.08 16.16
CA LYS A 135 9.89 8.08 15.54
C LYS A 135 9.33 9.48 15.75
N ASN A 136 10.24 10.44 15.85
CA ASN A 136 9.85 11.87 15.97
C ASN A 136 9.81 12.52 14.58
N TYR A 137 8.76 12.19 13.81
CA TYR A 137 8.49 12.76 12.50
C TYR A 137 7.24 13.63 12.54
N GLU A 138 7.18 14.67 11.72
CA GLU A 138 5.97 15.46 11.48
C GLU A 138 5.16 14.88 10.34
N ASN A 139 5.80 14.63 9.19
CA ASN A 139 5.17 14.08 7.99
C ASN A 139 5.95 12.87 7.46
N VAL A 140 5.26 11.75 7.26
CA VAL A 140 5.84 10.53 6.71
C VAL A 140 5.02 10.05 5.52
N LEU A 141 5.69 9.78 4.40
CA LEU A 141 5.08 9.14 3.24
C LEU A 141 5.32 7.62 3.28
N ILE A 142 4.27 6.85 3.05
CA ILE A 142 4.32 5.39 2.94
C ILE A 142 3.75 4.99 1.59
N VAL A 143 4.58 4.39 0.74
CA VAL A 143 4.16 3.91 -0.58
C VAL A 143 4.21 2.39 -0.61
N CYS A 144 3.05 1.80 -0.82
CA CYS A 144 2.89 0.35 -0.82
C CYS A 144 1.82 -0.11 -1.83
N HIS A 145 1.01 -1.10 -1.51
CA HIS A 145 0.18 -1.83 -2.45
C HIS A 145 -1.25 -1.96 -1.97
N GLY A 146 -2.12 -2.47 -2.86
CA GLY A 146 -3.55 -2.52 -2.63
C GLY A 146 -3.99 -3.39 -1.45
N GLY A 147 -3.33 -4.53 -1.21
CA GLY A 147 -3.57 -5.38 -0.05
C GLY A 147 -3.09 -4.75 1.24
N ILE A 148 -1.86 -4.26 1.24
CA ILE A 148 -1.20 -3.70 2.44
C ILE A 148 -1.88 -2.43 2.94
N ILE A 149 -2.29 -1.51 2.06
CA ILE A 149 -3.03 -0.31 2.45
C ILE A 149 -4.25 -0.66 3.29
N ARG A 150 -4.95 -1.75 2.95
CA ARG A 150 -6.14 -2.18 3.69
C ARG A 150 -5.82 -2.58 5.12
N SER A 151 -4.64 -3.17 5.35
CA SER A 151 -4.16 -3.50 6.69
C SER A 151 -3.65 -2.27 7.43
N LEU A 152 -2.88 -1.39 6.79
CA LEU A 152 -2.43 -0.14 7.39
C LEU A 152 -3.63 0.74 7.80
N CYS A 153 -4.60 0.93 6.91
CA CYS A 153 -5.84 1.65 7.23
C CYS A 153 -6.67 0.93 8.29
N GLY A 154 -6.67 -0.40 8.31
CA GLY A 154 -7.35 -1.19 9.34
C GLY A 154 -6.80 -0.92 10.74
N TYR A 155 -5.49 -0.82 10.89
CA TYR A 155 -4.84 -0.43 12.14
C TYR A 155 -5.19 1.02 12.54
N LEU A 156 -5.00 1.96 11.63
CA LEU A 156 -5.23 3.39 11.88
C LEU A 156 -6.71 3.74 12.16
N GLU A 157 -7.64 2.88 11.73
CA GLU A 157 -9.07 3.04 11.98
C GLU A 157 -9.61 2.09 13.08
N ASN A 158 -8.73 1.44 13.84
CA ASN A 158 -9.07 0.52 14.93
C ASN A 158 -10.09 -0.57 14.52
N ARG A 159 -9.93 -1.14 13.30
CA ARG A 159 -10.81 -2.22 12.83
C ARG A 159 -10.52 -3.51 13.60
N LYS A 160 -11.56 -4.17 14.15
CA LYS A 160 -11.43 -5.39 14.98
C LYS A 160 -10.64 -6.52 14.31
N ASN A 161 -10.81 -6.70 12.99
CA ASN A 161 -10.10 -7.70 12.19
C ASN A 161 -8.75 -7.20 11.63
N GLY A 162 -8.35 -5.97 11.93
CA GLY A 162 -7.10 -5.35 11.49
C GLY A 162 -7.06 -4.93 10.02
N ILE A 163 -8.18 -5.00 9.28
CA ILE A 163 -8.23 -4.61 7.87
C ILE A 163 -9.42 -3.71 7.56
N LYS A 164 -9.22 -2.78 6.62
CA LYS A 164 -10.26 -2.00 5.95
C LYS A 164 -10.35 -2.46 4.49
N TRP A 165 -11.19 -3.47 4.24
CA TRP A 165 -11.22 -4.11 2.93
C TRP A 165 -11.74 -3.21 1.81
N ARG A 166 -12.68 -2.33 2.11
CA ARG A 166 -13.32 -1.43 1.15
C ARG A 166 -13.26 0.02 1.59
N PRO A 167 -13.22 0.98 0.65
CA PRO A 167 -13.13 0.83 -0.80
C PRO A 167 -11.74 0.36 -1.26
N LYS A 168 -11.64 -0.15 -2.52
CA LYS A 168 -10.37 -0.48 -3.15
C LYS A 168 -9.52 0.78 -3.31
N PRO A 169 -8.26 0.82 -2.87
CA PRO A 169 -7.40 1.98 -3.07
C PRO A 169 -7.03 2.13 -4.56
N ASN A 170 -7.16 3.35 -5.08
CA ASN A 170 -6.72 3.67 -6.43
C ASN A 170 -5.20 3.88 -6.49
N ASN A 171 -4.60 3.81 -7.68
CA ASN A 171 -3.20 4.14 -7.86
C ASN A 171 -2.95 5.61 -7.52
N CYS A 172 -1.92 5.89 -6.74
CA CYS A 172 -1.52 7.24 -6.28
C CYS A 172 -2.60 8.03 -5.51
N GLU A 173 -3.70 7.39 -5.07
CA GLU A 173 -4.63 7.99 -4.12
C GLU A 173 -3.95 8.06 -2.75
N LEU A 174 -3.76 9.28 -2.22
CA LEU A 174 -3.17 9.47 -0.90
C LEU A 174 -4.25 9.56 0.17
N ARG A 175 -4.04 8.86 1.28
CA ARG A 175 -4.85 8.94 2.50
C ARG A 175 -4.00 9.48 3.62
N VAL A 176 -4.51 10.48 4.31
CA VAL A 176 -3.79 11.16 5.39
C VAL A 176 -4.45 10.85 6.72
N TYR A 177 -3.63 10.43 7.66
CA TYR A 177 -4.02 10.19 9.04
C TYR A 177 -3.13 11.01 9.97
N GLU A 178 -3.69 11.53 11.02
CA GLU A 178 -2.94 12.04 12.16
C GLU A 178 -2.77 10.93 13.19
N SER A 179 -1.53 10.70 13.62
CA SER A 179 -1.20 9.76 14.70
C SER A 179 -0.62 10.54 15.88
N ASN A 180 -1.27 10.40 17.04
CA ASN A 180 -0.85 11.04 18.28
C ASN A 180 -0.92 10.03 19.41
N HIS A 181 0.26 9.52 19.85
CA HIS A 181 0.39 8.56 20.95
C HIS A 181 -0.57 7.36 20.85
N GLY A 182 -0.64 6.74 19.66
CA GLY A 182 -1.49 5.57 19.40
C GLY A 182 -2.97 5.88 19.17
N LYS A 183 -3.36 7.16 19.17
CA LYS A 183 -4.67 7.61 18.72
C LYS A 183 -4.57 8.10 17.28
N HIS A 184 -5.45 7.64 16.43
CA HIS A 184 -5.41 7.95 15.00
C HIS A 184 -6.70 8.63 14.56
N THR A 185 -6.56 9.65 13.73
CA THR A 185 -7.68 10.38 13.13
C THR A 185 -7.48 10.44 11.62
N PHE A 186 -8.47 9.99 10.86
CA PHE A 186 -8.49 10.20 9.41
C PHE A 186 -8.70 11.69 9.12
N ILE A 187 -7.84 12.27 8.28
CA ILE A 187 -7.91 13.69 7.90
C ILE A 187 -8.60 13.85 6.55
N GLU A 188 -8.00 13.31 5.49
CA GLU A 188 -8.52 13.50 4.14
C GLU A 188 -7.99 12.46 3.14
N THR A 189 -8.52 12.53 1.91
CA THR A 189 -8.04 11.75 0.76
C THR A 189 -7.84 12.66 -0.44
N PHE A 190 -6.64 12.64 -1.02
CA PHE A 190 -6.32 13.25 -2.31
C PHE A 190 -6.50 12.20 -3.43
N LYS A 191 -7.41 12.48 -4.37
CA LYS A 191 -7.72 11.59 -5.51
C LYS A 191 -7.18 12.16 -6.81
#